data_f9c3c74013396b029b56d02b34e56bdb
#
_entry.id   f9c3c74013396b029b56d02b34e56bdb
#
_cell.length_a   1.000
_cell.length_b   1.000
_cell.length_c   1.000
_cell.angle_alpha   90.00
_cell.angle_beta   90.00
_cell.angle_gamma   90.00
#
_symmetry.space_group_name_H-M   'P 1'
#
loop_
_entity.id
_entity.type
_entity.pdbx_description
1 polymer ?
#
loop_
_entity_poly.entity_id
_entity_poly.type
_entity_poly.pdbx_seq_one_letter_code
_entity_poly.pdbx_strand_id
1 'polypeptide(L)'
;MIKILLVEDDKIIVASLSEYLNSEGYLVRSVSGQAAAMKLLAEEKADLVLLDVSLAEGNGFAACRAIKAEFDVPVIFLTASGDEFSTVTGFDLGADDYIPKPFRPRELISRIRNVLRLTGSMGKTVKLGDVVVDTEKGTAVKNNRDLFLSALEYRLLLFFINNRGIVLTRERLLDAIWDVAGEYVNDNTLTVYIKRLREKIEDDPADPKIILTVRGTGYKMDA
;
A
#
# COMPACT_ATOMS: atom_id res chain seq x y z
N MET A 1 10.26 -2.44 3.00
CA MET A 1 9.10 -1.78 3.67
C MET A 1 8.89 -0.45 2.97
N ILE A 2 7.67 -0.15 2.53
CA ILE A 2 7.31 1.08 1.82
C ILE A 2 7.35 2.25 2.79
N LYS A 3 8.07 3.32 2.43
CA LYS A 3 8.27 4.52 3.23
C LYS A 3 7.31 5.61 2.77
N ILE A 4 6.49 6.11 3.67
CA ILE A 4 5.56 7.22 3.43
C ILE A 4 6.03 8.46 4.19
N LEU A 5 6.19 9.58 3.48
CA LEU A 5 6.34 10.88 4.08
C LEU A 5 4.97 11.53 4.24
N LEU A 6 4.57 11.81 5.47
CA LEU A 6 3.35 12.55 5.80
C LEU A 6 3.71 14.02 6.09
N VAL A 7 3.20 14.93 5.27
CA VAL A 7 3.36 16.39 5.45
C VAL A 7 2.03 16.95 5.94
N GLU A 8 1.94 17.15 7.25
CA GLU A 8 0.71 17.53 7.97
C GLU A 8 1.11 18.23 9.26
N ASP A 9 0.48 19.34 9.60
CA ASP A 9 0.79 20.13 10.81
C ASP A 9 -0.17 19.86 11.97
N ASP A 10 -1.35 19.28 11.72
CA ASP A 10 -2.26 18.84 12.78
C ASP A 10 -1.72 17.58 13.48
N LYS A 11 -1.27 17.76 14.72
CA LYS A 11 -0.68 16.68 15.53
C LYS A 11 -1.65 15.51 15.79
N ILE A 12 -2.96 15.74 15.80
CA ILE A 12 -3.97 14.70 16.02
C ILE A 12 -4.06 13.84 14.77
N ILE A 13 -4.12 14.48 13.59
CA ILE A 13 -4.12 13.77 12.30
C ILE A 13 -2.81 13.01 12.13
N VAL A 14 -1.67 13.63 12.40
CA VAL A 14 -0.36 12.98 12.32
C VAL A 14 -0.30 11.74 13.20
N ALA A 15 -0.73 11.82 14.46
CA ALA A 15 -0.69 10.69 15.38
C ALA A 15 -1.59 9.54 14.89
N SER A 16 -2.86 9.82 14.63
CA SER A 16 -3.85 8.80 14.24
C SER A 16 -3.51 8.18 12.87
N LEU A 17 -3.10 9.00 11.90
CA LEU A 17 -2.79 8.52 10.56
C LEU A 17 -1.49 7.72 10.53
N SER A 18 -0.45 8.16 11.27
CA SER A 18 0.80 7.43 11.38
C SER A 18 0.61 6.07 12.07
N GLU A 19 -0.16 6.02 13.17
CA GLU A 19 -0.48 4.77 13.84
C GLU A 19 -1.20 3.79 12.89
N TYR A 20 -2.22 4.28 12.19
CA TYR A 20 -2.97 3.46 11.25
C TYR A 20 -2.10 2.96 10.10
N LEU A 21 -1.34 3.82 9.44
CA LEU A 21 -0.47 3.42 8.33
C LEU A 21 0.65 2.47 8.78
N ASN A 22 1.22 2.67 9.97
CA ASN A 22 2.20 1.74 10.54
C ASN A 22 1.56 0.36 10.81
N SER A 23 0.32 0.30 11.29
CA SER A 23 -0.41 -0.97 11.48
C SER A 23 -0.70 -1.68 10.16
N GLU A 24 -0.81 -0.93 9.05
CA GLU A 24 -0.95 -1.46 7.69
C GLU A 24 0.39 -1.86 7.03
N GLY A 25 1.52 -1.74 7.76
CA GLY A 25 2.84 -2.20 7.32
C GLY A 25 3.65 -1.17 6.54
N TYR A 26 3.27 0.09 6.56
CA TYR A 26 4.07 1.19 6.03
C TYR A 26 5.06 1.70 7.09
N LEU A 27 6.13 2.33 6.67
CA LEU A 27 7.01 3.10 7.54
C LEU A 27 6.71 4.59 7.34
N VAL A 28 6.13 5.23 8.36
CA VAL A 28 5.72 6.64 8.26
C VAL A 28 6.74 7.55 8.93
N ARG A 29 7.15 8.59 8.20
CA ARG A 29 7.83 9.77 8.73
C ARG A 29 6.92 10.97 8.56
N SER A 30 6.81 11.84 9.55
CA SER A 30 5.97 13.03 9.49
C SER A 30 6.75 14.31 9.67
N VAL A 31 6.34 15.34 8.96
CA VAL A 31 6.86 16.71 9.06
C VAL A 31 5.70 17.71 8.94
N SER A 32 5.88 18.92 9.45
CA SER A 32 4.82 19.93 9.54
C SER A 32 4.75 20.93 8.38
N GLY A 33 5.69 20.89 7.42
CA GLY A 33 5.71 21.87 6.33
C GLY A 33 6.71 21.60 5.24
N GLN A 34 6.69 22.47 4.21
CA GLN A 34 7.46 22.32 2.98
C GLN A 34 8.96 22.21 3.21
N ALA A 35 9.56 23.11 3.98
CA ALA A 35 11.01 23.13 4.17
C ALA A 35 11.53 21.84 4.83
N ALA A 36 10.79 21.33 5.83
CA ALA A 36 11.13 20.08 6.49
C ALA A 36 10.94 18.87 5.56
N ALA A 37 9.90 18.90 4.69
CA ALA A 37 9.67 17.87 3.69
C ALA A 37 10.81 17.78 2.67
N MET A 38 11.24 18.92 2.11
CA MET A 38 12.34 19.00 1.15
C MET A 38 13.65 18.49 1.79
N LYS A 39 13.93 18.91 3.02
CA LYS A 39 15.12 18.45 3.75
C LYS A 39 15.10 16.94 3.95
N LEU A 40 13.96 16.38 4.41
CA LEU A 40 13.87 14.94 4.66
C LEU A 40 13.99 14.13 3.38
N LEU A 41 13.39 14.56 2.27
CA LEU A 41 13.48 13.89 0.98
C LEU A 41 14.89 13.93 0.39
N ALA A 42 15.69 14.94 0.71
CA ALA A 42 17.10 15.01 0.34
C ALA A 42 17.98 14.03 1.15
N GLU A 43 17.59 13.74 2.39
CA GLU A 43 18.33 12.85 3.29
C GLU A 43 17.88 11.37 3.17
N GLU A 44 16.58 11.15 2.98
CA GLU A 44 15.98 9.81 2.95
C GLU A 44 15.03 9.65 1.75
N LYS A 45 15.12 8.54 1.05
CA LYS A 45 14.16 8.20 0.00
C LYS A 45 12.79 7.86 0.61
N ALA A 46 11.73 8.51 0.13
CA ALA A 46 10.35 8.11 0.34
C ALA A 46 9.78 7.44 -0.93
N ASP A 47 8.85 6.52 -0.76
CA ASP A 47 8.16 5.84 -1.86
C ASP A 47 6.84 6.54 -2.21
N LEU A 48 6.31 7.36 -1.28
CA LEU A 48 5.09 8.15 -1.43
C LEU A 48 5.10 9.35 -0.47
N VAL A 49 4.52 10.46 -0.91
CA VAL A 49 4.24 11.61 -0.06
C VAL A 49 2.73 11.76 0.10
N LEU A 50 2.24 11.80 1.33
CA LEU A 50 0.90 12.28 1.68
C LEU A 50 1.03 13.73 2.10
N LEU A 51 0.36 14.64 1.44
CA LEU A 51 0.57 16.07 1.58
C LEU A 51 -0.73 16.80 1.87
N ASP A 52 -0.83 17.42 3.03
CA ASP A 52 -1.96 18.32 3.28
C ASP A 52 -1.88 19.57 2.40
N VAL A 53 -3.03 19.95 1.85
CA VAL A 53 -3.17 21.18 1.08
C VAL A 53 -3.10 22.41 2.01
N SER A 54 -3.67 22.30 3.21
CA SER A 54 -3.86 23.40 4.16
C SER A 54 -2.80 23.40 5.26
N LEU A 55 -1.52 23.59 4.91
CA LEU A 55 -0.44 23.69 5.88
C LEU A 55 -0.42 25.06 6.56
N ALA A 56 -0.17 25.09 7.89
CA ALA A 56 -0.05 26.32 8.67
C ALA A 56 1.12 27.19 8.21
N GLU A 57 2.24 26.56 7.83
CA GLU A 57 3.40 27.23 7.25
C GLU A 57 3.53 26.86 5.77
N GLY A 58 3.04 27.73 4.88
CA GLY A 58 3.14 27.55 3.44
C GLY A 58 1.84 27.13 2.79
N ASN A 59 1.96 26.46 1.64
CA ASN A 59 0.85 26.00 0.85
C ASN A 59 1.21 24.64 0.26
N GLY A 60 0.37 23.64 0.49
CA GLY A 60 0.58 22.28 -0.01
C GLY A 60 0.81 22.21 -1.52
N PHE A 61 0.18 23.08 -2.30
CA PHE A 61 0.42 23.18 -3.74
C PHE A 61 1.84 23.64 -4.09
N ALA A 62 2.37 24.62 -3.34
CA ALA A 62 3.75 25.06 -3.51
C ALA A 62 4.74 23.97 -3.09
N ALA A 63 4.44 23.25 -2.01
CA ALA A 63 5.22 22.09 -1.57
C ALA A 63 5.21 20.97 -2.61
N CYS A 64 4.06 20.63 -3.20
CA CYS A 64 3.94 19.63 -4.27
C CYS A 64 4.81 20.00 -5.47
N ARG A 65 4.70 21.24 -5.95
CA ARG A 65 5.52 21.72 -7.07
C ARG A 65 7.01 21.61 -6.79
N ALA A 66 7.46 22.00 -5.59
CA ALA A 66 8.86 21.89 -5.21
C ALA A 66 9.33 20.44 -5.14
N ILE A 67 8.53 19.56 -4.53
CA ILE A 67 8.81 18.13 -4.45
C ILE A 67 8.93 17.51 -5.84
N LYS A 68 7.95 17.75 -6.71
CA LYS A 68 7.93 17.21 -8.09
C LYS A 68 9.03 17.75 -8.98
N ALA A 69 9.55 18.95 -8.70
CA ALA A 69 10.67 19.53 -9.45
C ALA A 69 12.02 18.87 -9.11
N GLU A 70 12.19 18.37 -7.89
CA GLU A 70 13.49 17.88 -7.39
C GLU A 70 13.50 16.37 -7.16
N PHE A 71 12.34 15.74 -6.91
CA PHE A 71 12.24 14.33 -6.53
C PHE A 71 11.24 13.58 -7.41
N ASP A 72 11.64 12.41 -7.88
CA ASP A 72 10.76 11.46 -8.56
C ASP A 72 10.03 10.61 -7.52
N VAL A 73 9.07 11.25 -6.84
CA VAL A 73 8.25 10.61 -5.81
C VAL A 73 6.78 10.93 -6.05
N PRO A 74 5.87 9.95 -5.94
CA PRO A 74 4.44 10.19 -6.07
C PRO A 74 3.91 10.99 -4.89
N VAL A 75 2.95 11.88 -5.18
CA VAL A 75 2.31 12.77 -4.19
C VAL A 75 0.80 12.56 -4.23
N ILE A 76 0.21 12.28 -3.07
CA ILE A 76 -1.24 12.26 -2.86
C ILE A 76 -1.61 13.43 -1.96
N PHE A 77 -2.54 14.27 -2.41
CA PHE A 77 -3.06 15.33 -1.57
C PHE A 77 -4.08 14.82 -0.56
N LEU A 78 -4.02 15.36 0.66
CA LEU A 78 -5.08 15.29 1.67
C LEU A 78 -5.82 16.64 1.63
N THR A 79 -7.11 16.67 1.23
CA THR A 79 -7.83 17.91 0.98
C THR A 79 -9.05 18.05 1.89
N ALA A 80 -9.50 19.29 2.17
CA ALA A 80 -10.80 19.49 2.79
C ALA A 80 -11.93 19.04 1.84
N SER A 81 -13.00 18.44 2.39
CA SER A 81 -14.14 17.98 1.60
C SER A 81 -14.83 19.15 0.85
N GLY A 82 -15.10 18.95 -0.45
CA GLY A 82 -15.85 19.89 -1.28
C GLY A 82 -15.01 20.90 -2.05
N ASP A 83 -13.70 20.82 -2.02
CA ASP A 83 -12.82 21.74 -2.78
C ASP A 83 -12.47 21.15 -4.16
N GLU A 84 -13.43 21.24 -5.11
CA GLU A 84 -13.22 20.82 -6.51
C GLU A 84 -12.10 21.62 -7.19
N PHE A 85 -11.91 22.89 -6.79
CA PHE A 85 -10.87 23.75 -7.36
C PHE A 85 -9.47 23.26 -6.96
N SER A 86 -9.31 22.85 -5.71
CA SER A 86 -8.05 22.23 -5.23
C SER A 86 -7.72 20.93 -5.96
N THR A 87 -8.72 20.16 -6.36
CA THR A 87 -8.54 18.90 -7.08
C THR A 87 -7.99 19.14 -8.49
N VAL A 88 -8.57 20.03 -9.28
CA VAL A 88 -8.11 20.36 -10.65
C VAL A 88 -6.70 20.96 -10.59
N THR A 89 -6.49 21.95 -9.72
CA THR A 89 -5.18 22.59 -9.54
C THR A 89 -4.10 21.60 -9.11
N GLY A 90 -4.45 20.62 -8.26
CA GLY A 90 -3.52 19.60 -7.78
C GLY A 90 -3.00 18.68 -8.90
N PHE A 91 -3.86 18.26 -9.83
CA PHE A 91 -3.45 17.46 -10.99
C PHE A 91 -2.57 18.25 -11.96
N ASP A 92 -2.87 19.53 -12.21
CA ASP A 92 -2.04 20.41 -13.07
C ASP A 92 -0.63 20.61 -12.47
N LEU A 93 -0.47 20.43 -11.15
CA LEU A 93 0.83 20.50 -10.44
C LEU A 93 1.58 19.17 -10.41
N GLY A 94 1.02 18.10 -11.01
CA GLY A 94 1.64 16.80 -11.11
C GLY A 94 1.40 15.87 -9.92
N ALA A 95 0.38 16.12 -9.09
CA ALA A 95 -0.05 15.16 -8.08
C ALA A 95 -0.63 13.90 -8.73
N ASP A 96 -0.42 12.77 -8.08
CA ASP A 96 -0.81 11.44 -8.60
C ASP A 96 -2.23 11.04 -8.17
N ASP A 97 -2.73 11.57 -7.04
CA ASP A 97 -4.11 11.39 -6.57
C ASP A 97 -4.44 12.43 -5.48
N TYR A 98 -5.70 12.44 -5.04
CA TYR A 98 -6.18 13.27 -3.92
C TYR A 98 -7.17 12.48 -3.06
N ILE A 99 -7.24 12.80 -1.77
CA ILE A 99 -8.11 12.13 -0.79
C ILE A 99 -8.80 13.21 0.05
N PRO A 100 -10.13 13.35 -0.05
CA PRO A 100 -10.87 14.33 0.74
C PRO A 100 -10.92 13.93 2.22
N LYS A 101 -10.71 14.89 3.11
CA LYS A 101 -10.93 14.75 4.56
C LYS A 101 -12.42 15.02 4.89
N PRO A 102 -13.08 14.24 5.75
CA PRO A 102 -12.60 13.06 6.44
C PRO A 102 -12.55 11.83 5.53
N PHE A 103 -11.43 11.16 5.48
CA PHE A 103 -11.25 9.96 4.65
C PHE A 103 -11.62 8.68 5.42
N ARG A 104 -12.13 7.72 4.66
CA ARG A 104 -12.34 6.36 5.19
C ARG A 104 -11.01 5.61 5.18
N PRO A 105 -10.62 4.93 6.25
CA PRO A 105 -9.34 4.23 6.33
C PRO A 105 -9.08 3.28 5.15
N ARG A 106 -10.07 2.49 4.75
CA ARG A 106 -9.97 1.56 3.61
C ARG A 106 -9.77 2.28 2.26
N GLU A 107 -10.42 3.42 2.07
CA GLU A 107 -10.27 4.23 0.85
C GLU A 107 -8.85 4.79 0.75
N LEU A 108 -8.32 5.34 1.85
CA LEU A 108 -6.95 5.84 1.92
C LEU A 108 -5.94 4.77 1.48
N ILE A 109 -6.01 3.57 2.07
CA ILE A 109 -5.12 2.46 1.73
C ILE A 109 -5.27 2.03 0.27
N SER A 110 -6.50 1.97 -0.25
CA SER A 110 -6.74 1.60 -1.65
C SER A 110 -6.08 2.59 -2.62
N ARG A 111 -6.18 3.90 -2.36
CA ARG A 111 -5.58 4.96 -3.18
C ARG A 111 -4.06 4.97 -3.08
N ILE A 112 -3.50 4.84 -1.88
CA ILE A 112 -2.05 4.68 -1.68
C ILE A 112 -1.51 3.52 -2.51
N ARG A 113 -2.14 2.35 -2.42
CA ARG A 113 -1.74 1.15 -3.19
C ARG A 113 -1.84 1.38 -4.69
N ASN A 114 -2.90 2.04 -5.15
CA ASN A 114 -3.08 2.33 -6.57
C ASN A 114 -1.96 3.21 -7.11
N VAL A 115 -1.63 4.31 -6.42
CA VAL A 115 -0.56 5.23 -6.82
C VAL A 115 0.80 4.53 -6.79
N LEU A 116 1.14 3.82 -5.72
CA LEU A 116 2.40 3.06 -5.63
C LEU A 116 2.57 2.00 -6.74
N ARG A 117 1.47 1.39 -7.16
CA ARG A 117 1.46 0.45 -8.28
C ARG A 117 1.72 1.15 -9.62
N LEU A 118 1.05 2.28 -9.88
CA LEU A 118 1.17 3.02 -11.13
C LEU A 118 2.54 3.67 -11.31
N THR A 119 3.15 4.11 -10.21
CA THR A 119 4.46 4.78 -10.23
C THR A 119 5.64 3.82 -10.14
N GLY A 120 5.39 2.50 -10.08
CA GLY A 120 6.43 1.47 -10.03
C GLY A 120 7.21 1.42 -8.70
N SER A 121 6.80 2.18 -7.69
CA SER A 121 7.40 2.16 -6.35
C SER A 121 7.18 0.83 -5.62
N MET A 122 6.13 0.10 -5.99
CA MET A 122 6.02 -1.35 -5.73
C MET A 122 6.68 -2.06 -6.91
N GLY A 123 7.93 -2.45 -6.80
CA GLY A 123 8.75 -3.01 -7.89
C GLY A 123 7.91 -3.88 -8.85
N LYS A 124 8.14 -3.72 -10.16
CA LYS A 124 7.40 -4.41 -11.24
C LYS A 124 7.37 -5.93 -11.07
N THR A 125 8.37 -6.48 -10.39
CA THR A 125 8.52 -7.92 -10.12
C THR A 125 8.93 -8.17 -8.67
N VAL A 126 8.23 -9.09 -8.03
CA VAL A 126 8.54 -9.57 -6.67
C VAL A 126 8.98 -11.03 -6.74
N LYS A 127 10.12 -11.35 -6.15
CA LYS A 127 10.62 -12.74 -6.01
C LYS A 127 10.26 -13.31 -4.65
N LEU A 128 9.73 -14.54 -4.66
CA LEU A 128 9.36 -15.35 -3.51
C LEU A 128 9.97 -16.74 -3.72
N GLY A 129 11.23 -16.92 -3.35
CA GLY A 129 11.97 -18.12 -3.78
C GLY A 129 12.00 -18.23 -5.30
N ASP A 130 11.49 -19.33 -5.85
CA ASP A 130 11.42 -19.60 -7.29
C ASP A 130 10.17 -18.98 -7.96
N VAL A 131 9.29 -18.35 -7.19
CA VAL A 131 8.11 -17.65 -7.71
C VAL A 131 8.47 -16.20 -8.03
N VAL A 132 8.16 -15.78 -9.26
CA VAL A 132 8.27 -14.39 -9.71
C VAL A 132 6.88 -13.86 -9.99
N VAL A 133 6.48 -12.83 -9.28
CA VAL A 133 5.19 -12.15 -9.45
C VAL A 133 5.43 -10.83 -10.18
N ASP A 134 4.85 -10.68 -11.38
CA ASP A 134 4.84 -9.44 -12.14
C ASP A 134 3.56 -8.67 -11.77
N THR A 135 3.72 -7.62 -10.97
CA THR A 135 2.58 -6.84 -10.48
C THR A 135 1.97 -5.92 -11.53
N GLU A 136 2.72 -5.61 -12.59
CA GLU A 136 2.25 -4.79 -13.72
C GLU A 136 1.39 -5.63 -14.67
N LYS A 137 1.85 -6.85 -14.99
CA LYS A 137 1.11 -7.78 -15.87
C LYS A 137 0.02 -8.57 -15.14
N GLY A 138 0.02 -8.57 -13.82
CA GLY A 138 -0.90 -9.37 -13.04
C GLY A 138 -0.63 -10.88 -13.13
N THR A 139 0.62 -11.29 -13.37
CA THR A 139 1.00 -12.69 -13.56
C THR A 139 1.95 -13.19 -12.47
N ALA A 140 1.92 -14.47 -12.21
CA ALA A 140 2.86 -15.14 -11.33
C ALA A 140 3.41 -16.39 -12.02
N VAL A 141 4.72 -16.54 -12.03
CA VAL A 141 5.40 -17.69 -12.64
C VAL A 141 6.30 -18.38 -11.63
N LYS A 142 6.42 -19.71 -11.73
CA LYS A 142 7.36 -20.53 -10.96
C LYS A 142 8.16 -21.38 -11.93
N ASN A 143 9.49 -21.32 -11.88
CA ASN A 143 10.35 -22.04 -12.81
C ASN A 143 9.97 -21.82 -14.29
N ASN A 144 9.70 -20.56 -14.69
CA ASN A 144 9.24 -20.14 -16.01
C ASN A 144 7.88 -20.73 -16.47
N ARG A 145 7.06 -21.26 -15.56
CA ARG A 145 5.70 -21.75 -15.86
C ARG A 145 4.69 -20.86 -15.18
N ASP A 146 3.64 -20.44 -15.91
CA ASP A 146 2.55 -19.66 -15.35
C ASP A 146 1.81 -20.48 -14.28
N LEU A 147 1.53 -19.84 -13.16
CA LEU A 147 0.82 -20.45 -12.03
C LEU A 147 -0.70 -20.41 -12.19
N PHE A 148 -1.23 -19.70 -13.20
CA PHE A 148 -2.66 -19.54 -13.47
C PHE A 148 -3.47 -19.28 -12.21
N LEU A 149 -3.08 -18.24 -11.46
CA LEU A 149 -3.79 -17.83 -10.25
C LEU A 149 -5.18 -17.29 -10.62
N SER A 150 -6.21 -17.72 -9.90
CA SER A 150 -7.51 -17.05 -9.97
C SER A 150 -7.41 -15.62 -9.43
N ALA A 151 -8.40 -14.76 -9.73
CA ALA A 151 -8.40 -13.37 -9.25
C ALA A 151 -8.28 -13.27 -7.72
N LEU A 152 -8.95 -14.17 -6.99
CA LEU A 152 -8.87 -14.23 -5.52
C LEU A 152 -7.51 -14.72 -5.01
N GLU A 153 -6.94 -15.75 -5.62
CA GLU A 153 -5.60 -16.25 -5.26
C GLU A 153 -4.54 -15.18 -5.52
N TYR A 154 -4.61 -14.50 -6.66
CA TYR A 154 -3.69 -13.42 -7.00
C TYR A 154 -3.83 -12.23 -6.05
N ARG A 155 -5.05 -11.80 -5.72
CA ARG A 155 -5.31 -10.75 -4.75
C ARG A 155 -4.77 -11.09 -3.35
N LEU A 156 -4.99 -12.33 -2.92
CA LEU A 156 -4.48 -12.83 -1.65
C LEU A 156 -2.94 -12.83 -1.64
N LEU A 157 -2.30 -13.29 -2.73
CA LEU A 157 -0.86 -13.25 -2.90
C LEU A 157 -0.31 -11.83 -2.81
N LEU A 158 -0.91 -10.87 -3.52
CA LEU A 158 -0.52 -9.46 -3.46
C LEU A 158 -0.70 -8.88 -2.06
N PHE A 159 -1.77 -9.27 -1.35
CA PHE A 159 -1.98 -8.80 0.02
C PHE A 159 -0.87 -9.28 0.96
N PHE A 160 -0.43 -10.52 0.83
CA PHE A 160 0.74 -11.04 1.55
C PHE A 160 2.04 -10.32 1.17
N ILE A 161 2.29 -10.12 -0.12
CA ILE A 161 3.47 -9.40 -0.63
C ILE A 161 3.56 -8.00 -0.03
N ASN A 162 2.44 -7.29 0.02
CA ASN A 162 2.39 -5.93 0.55
C ASN A 162 2.51 -5.85 2.08
N ASN A 163 2.36 -6.98 2.77
CA ASN A 163 2.44 -7.09 4.22
C ASN A 163 3.50 -8.13 4.66
N ARG A 164 4.62 -8.24 3.93
CA ARG A 164 5.71 -9.16 4.27
C ARG A 164 6.23 -8.94 5.68
N GLY A 165 6.51 -10.03 6.37
CA GLY A 165 7.02 -9.99 7.74
C GLY A 165 5.96 -9.70 8.80
N ILE A 166 4.72 -9.36 8.41
CA ILE A 166 3.63 -9.03 9.33
C ILE A 166 2.70 -10.24 9.47
N VAL A 167 2.27 -10.51 10.71
CA VAL A 167 1.22 -11.51 10.98
C VAL A 167 -0.13 -10.90 10.62
N LEU A 168 -0.80 -11.51 9.64
CA LEU A 168 -2.13 -11.10 9.18
C LEU A 168 -3.19 -11.97 9.86
N THR A 169 -4.13 -11.32 10.56
CA THR A 169 -5.26 -12.01 11.17
C THR A 169 -6.18 -12.58 10.09
N ARG A 170 -6.93 -13.63 10.44
CA ARG A 170 -7.92 -14.24 9.53
C ARG A 170 -8.93 -13.21 9.03
N GLU A 171 -9.41 -12.34 9.91
CA GLU A 171 -10.34 -11.26 9.61
C GLU A 171 -9.77 -10.28 8.56
N ARG A 172 -8.52 -9.81 8.75
CA ARG A 172 -7.85 -8.94 7.76
C ARG A 172 -7.68 -9.59 6.39
N LEU A 173 -7.40 -10.89 6.35
CA LEU A 173 -7.29 -11.64 5.10
C LEU A 173 -8.63 -11.81 4.41
N LEU A 174 -9.70 -12.09 5.17
CA LEU A 174 -11.07 -12.15 4.65
C LEU A 174 -11.50 -10.81 4.07
N ASP A 175 -11.26 -9.71 4.80
CA ASP A 175 -11.54 -8.35 4.32
C ASP A 175 -10.82 -8.02 3.01
N ALA A 176 -9.57 -8.45 2.87
CA ALA A 176 -8.79 -8.19 1.67
C ALA A 176 -9.35 -8.88 0.40
N ILE A 177 -10.05 -9.99 0.55
CA ILE A 177 -10.63 -10.75 -0.58
C ILE A 177 -12.14 -10.52 -0.77
N TRP A 178 -12.80 -9.85 0.19
CA TRP A 178 -14.26 -9.66 0.23
C TRP A 178 -14.82 -8.95 -1.01
N ASP A 179 -14.23 -7.84 -1.43
CA ASP A 179 -14.74 -7.01 -2.53
C ASP A 179 -14.76 -7.72 -3.90
N VAL A 180 -14.01 -8.81 -4.07
CA VAL A 180 -13.92 -9.57 -5.34
C VAL A 180 -14.84 -10.79 -5.32
N ALA A 181 -15.17 -11.30 -4.13
CA ALA A 181 -15.94 -12.53 -3.98
C ALA A 181 -17.47 -12.33 -4.03
N GLY A 182 -17.95 -11.08 -3.88
CA GLY A 182 -19.37 -10.70 -4.09
C GLY A 182 -20.39 -11.28 -3.12
N GLU A 183 -20.07 -12.30 -2.33
CA GLU A 183 -20.95 -12.88 -1.29
C GLU A 183 -20.14 -13.65 -0.24
N TYR A 184 -20.54 -13.57 1.02
CA TYR A 184 -20.14 -14.29 2.23
C TYR A 184 -18.93 -15.23 2.14
N VAL A 185 -17.73 -14.66 2.17
CA VAL A 185 -16.50 -15.43 2.38
C VAL A 185 -16.42 -15.75 3.87
N ASN A 186 -16.62 -16.99 4.25
CA ASN A 186 -16.46 -17.42 5.64
C ASN A 186 -15.04 -17.92 5.92
N ASP A 187 -14.76 -18.20 7.17
CA ASP A 187 -13.46 -18.65 7.65
C ASP A 187 -12.94 -19.94 6.98
N ASN A 188 -13.87 -20.84 6.61
CA ASN A 188 -13.54 -22.07 5.86
C ASN A 188 -13.06 -21.73 4.44
N THR A 189 -13.64 -20.73 3.80
CA THR A 189 -13.26 -20.26 2.48
C THR A 189 -11.83 -19.77 2.45
N LEU A 190 -11.41 -18.96 3.44
CA LEU A 190 -10.02 -18.50 3.56
C LEU A 190 -9.03 -19.68 3.62
N THR A 191 -9.34 -20.69 4.43
CA THR A 191 -8.47 -21.88 4.58
C THR A 191 -8.31 -22.62 3.23
N VAL A 192 -9.38 -22.72 2.45
CA VAL A 192 -9.33 -23.33 1.12
C VAL A 192 -8.47 -22.52 0.16
N TYR A 193 -8.60 -21.18 0.15
CA TYR A 193 -7.77 -20.33 -0.72
C TYR A 193 -6.29 -20.33 -0.32
N ILE A 194 -5.99 -20.31 0.98
CA ILE A 194 -4.61 -20.46 1.47
C ILE A 194 -4.03 -21.81 1.01
N LYS A 195 -4.79 -22.91 1.13
CA LYS A 195 -4.36 -24.22 0.67
C LYS A 195 -4.07 -24.22 -0.83
N ARG A 196 -5.01 -23.75 -1.65
CA ARG A 196 -4.83 -23.67 -3.12
C ARG A 196 -3.65 -22.79 -3.53
N LEU A 197 -3.47 -21.66 -2.84
CA LEU A 197 -2.35 -20.78 -3.12
C LEU A 197 -1.02 -21.48 -2.80
N ARG A 198 -0.91 -22.16 -1.63
CA ARG A 198 0.25 -22.97 -1.28
C ARG A 198 0.55 -24.06 -2.31
N GLU A 199 -0.46 -24.78 -2.76
CA GLU A 199 -0.31 -25.83 -3.80
C GLU A 199 0.33 -25.30 -5.09
N LYS A 200 0.20 -24.00 -5.36
CA LYS A 200 0.77 -23.35 -6.54
C LYS A 200 2.15 -22.74 -6.30
N ILE A 201 2.35 -22.09 -5.14
CA ILE A 201 3.57 -21.30 -4.90
C ILE A 201 4.65 -22.04 -4.10
N GLU A 202 4.27 -22.93 -3.17
CA GLU A 202 5.23 -23.67 -2.34
C GLU A 202 5.86 -24.84 -3.11
N ASP A 203 7.02 -25.29 -2.66
CA ASP A 203 7.61 -26.54 -3.14
C ASP A 203 6.97 -27.74 -2.46
N ASP A 204 6.73 -27.64 -1.16
CA ASP A 204 5.93 -28.57 -0.37
C ASP A 204 4.81 -27.83 0.36
N PRO A 205 3.55 -27.95 -0.10
CA PRO A 205 2.40 -27.34 0.57
C PRO A 205 2.18 -27.80 2.02
N ALA A 206 2.70 -28.97 2.40
CA ALA A 206 2.59 -29.52 3.76
C ALA A 206 3.64 -28.91 4.71
N ASP A 207 4.80 -28.48 4.17
CA ASP A 207 5.85 -27.74 4.89
C ASP A 207 6.11 -26.38 4.25
N PRO A 208 5.15 -25.44 4.31
CA PRO A 208 5.21 -24.17 3.59
C PRO A 208 6.31 -23.27 4.10
N LYS A 209 7.04 -22.59 3.19
CA LYS A 209 8.12 -21.65 3.49
C LYS A 209 7.75 -20.19 3.15
N ILE A 210 6.81 -20.00 2.22
CA ILE A 210 6.40 -18.67 1.76
C ILE A 210 5.25 -18.14 2.62
N ILE A 211 4.18 -18.93 2.80
CA ILE A 211 3.03 -18.54 3.62
C ILE A 211 2.96 -19.44 4.84
N LEU A 212 3.40 -18.93 5.97
CA LEU A 212 3.44 -19.64 7.25
C LEU A 212 2.11 -19.54 8.00
N THR A 213 1.75 -20.58 8.77
CA THR A 213 0.61 -20.53 9.69
C THR A 213 1.07 -20.05 11.06
N VAL A 214 0.45 -18.99 11.57
CA VAL A 214 0.60 -18.53 12.95
C VAL A 214 -0.60 -19.04 13.76
N ARG A 215 -0.39 -20.11 14.52
CA ARG A 215 -1.48 -20.79 15.25
C ARG A 215 -2.25 -19.83 16.14
N GLY A 216 -3.58 -19.91 16.08
CA GLY A 216 -4.49 -19.06 16.86
C GLY A 216 -4.62 -17.62 16.38
N THR A 217 -3.84 -17.18 15.37
CA THR A 217 -3.87 -15.78 14.90
C THR A 217 -4.21 -15.67 13.42
N GLY A 218 -3.48 -16.37 12.54
CA GLY A 218 -3.67 -16.23 11.09
C GLY A 218 -2.47 -16.74 10.31
N TYR A 219 -1.99 -15.92 9.38
CA TYR A 219 -0.91 -16.29 8.46
C TYR A 219 0.12 -15.16 8.31
N LYS A 220 1.33 -15.52 7.93
CA LYS A 220 2.44 -14.59 7.69
C LYS A 220 3.19 -15.01 6.43
N MET A 221 3.57 -14.06 5.59
CA MET A 221 4.55 -14.29 4.53
C MET A 221 5.93 -13.95 5.06
N ASP A 222 6.83 -14.92 5.05
CA ASP A 222 8.24 -14.66 5.35
C ASP A 222 8.97 -14.12 4.11
N ALA A 223 9.96 -13.29 4.37
CA ALA A 223 10.66 -12.54 3.32
C ALA A 223 11.74 -13.38 2.64
#